data_a0284d3bfef689731c3b101ac251b0a0
#
_entry.id   a0284d3bfef689731c3b101ac251b0a0
#
_cell.length_a   1.000
_cell.length_b   1.000
_cell.length_c   1.000
_cell.angle_alpha   90.00
_cell.angle_beta   90.00
_cell.angle_gamma   90.00
#
_symmetry.space_group_name_H-M   'P 1'
#
loop_
_entity.id
_entity.type
_entity.pdbx_description
1 polymer ?
#
loop_
_entity_poly.entity_id
_entity_poly.type
_entity_poly.pdbx_seq_one_letter_code
_entity_poly.pdbx_strand_id
1 'polypeptide(L)'
;AYGEAATGRRRYYIHNEAEAMRWNLPLGTFTEWEDLPVGTDCLFYEGLHGALVTEDVNIARHVDLLIGVVPTINLEWMQKLHRDTKLRGYTAEAVQDTILRRMHDYVHYIVPQFAGTHINFQRVPVVDTSNPFIARDVPTQDESMVVIRFKDPRGVDFPYLLRMIHDAFMS
;
A
#
# COMPACT_ATOMS: atom_id res chain seq x y z
N ALA A 1 6.73 9.56 -12.47
CA ALA A 1 5.27 9.59 -12.63
C ALA A 1 4.61 10.64 -11.74
N TYR A 2 5.09 10.84 -10.50
CA TYR A 2 4.43 11.72 -9.52
C TYR A 2 4.70 13.20 -9.75
N GLY A 3 5.88 13.56 -10.18
CA GLY A 3 6.18 14.95 -10.53
C GLY A 3 5.25 15.48 -11.62
N GLU A 4 4.67 14.60 -12.41
CA GLU A 4 3.79 14.97 -13.50
C GLU A 4 2.30 14.89 -13.15
N ALA A 5 1.90 14.33 -12.02
CA ALA A 5 0.56 14.56 -11.47
C ALA A 5 0.30 16.05 -11.22
N ALA A 6 1.34 16.79 -10.85
CA ALA A 6 1.27 18.25 -10.75
C ALA A 6 1.06 18.96 -12.10
N THR A 7 1.28 18.28 -13.22
CA THR A 7 1.01 18.80 -14.59
C THR A 7 -0.34 18.38 -15.14
N GLY A 8 -1.15 17.63 -14.37
CA GLY A 8 -2.45 17.15 -14.80
C GLY A 8 -2.40 16.02 -15.82
N ARG A 9 -1.33 15.24 -15.86
CA ARG A 9 -1.14 14.12 -16.79
C ARG A 9 -0.95 12.80 -16.07
N ARG A 10 -1.38 11.70 -16.68
CA ARG A 10 -1.25 10.33 -16.18
C ARG A 10 -0.83 9.36 -17.27
N ARG A 11 -0.29 8.22 -16.86
CA ARG A 11 -0.04 7.05 -17.72
C ARG A 11 -0.11 5.78 -16.89
N TYR A 12 -0.30 4.63 -17.54
CA TYR A 12 -0.39 3.33 -16.91
C TYR A 12 0.84 2.47 -17.24
N TYR A 13 1.26 1.67 -16.27
CA TYR A 13 2.26 0.63 -16.48
C TYR A 13 1.55 -0.70 -16.78
N ILE A 14 2.01 -1.43 -17.77
CA ILE A 14 1.43 -2.70 -18.22
C ILE A 14 2.01 -3.85 -17.39
N HIS A 15 1.23 -4.40 -16.47
CA HIS A 15 1.67 -5.40 -15.51
C HIS A 15 1.45 -6.85 -15.95
N ASN A 16 0.48 -7.11 -16.81
CA ASN A 16 0.05 -8.46 -17.17
C ASN A 16 -0.43 -8.54 -18.63
N GLU A 17 -0.63 -9.77 -19.11
CA GLU A 17 -1.04 -10.02 -20.49
C GLU A 17 -2.42 -9.46 -20.84
N ALA A 18 -3.36 -9.46 -19.90
CA ALA A 18 -4.70 -8.91 -20.13
C ALA A 18 -4.63 -7.40 -20.39
N GLU A 19 -3.79 -6.69 -19.62
CA GLU A 19 -3.51 -5.27 -19.84
C GLU A 19 -2.75 -5.03 -21.13
N ALA A 20 -1.76 -5.88 -21.45
CA ALA A 20 -1.01 -5.82 -22.71
C ALA A 20 -1.94 -5.94 -23.92
N MET A 21 -2.87 -6.87 -23.90
CA MET A 21 -3.90 -7.01 -24.94
C MET A 21 -4.85 -5.82 -24.98
N ARG A 22 -5.32 -5.34 -23.83
CA ARG A 22 -6.24 -4.20 -23.74
C ARG A 22 -5.66 -2.92 -24.34
N TRP A 23 -4.38 -2.66 -24.07
CA TRP A 23 -3.70 -1.44 -24.50
C TRP A 23 -2.90 -1.62 -25.79
N ASN A 24 -2.81 -2.84 -26.31
CA ASN A 24 -1.98 -3.21 -27.45
C ASN A 24 -0.51 -2.75 -27.27
N LEU A 25 0.03 -2.98 -26.08
CA LEU A 25 1.39 -2.61 -25.68
C LEU A 25 2.11 -3.80 -25.05
N PRO A 26 3.45 -3.89 -25.16
CA PRO A 26 4.22 -4.95 -24.51
C PRO A 26 4.13 -4.88 -22.98
N LEU A 27 4.28 -6.05 -22.33
CA LEU A 27 4.48 -6.13 -20.88
C LEU A 27 5.70 -5.29 -20.44
N GLY A 28 5.59 -4.68 -19.27
CA GLY A 28 6.69 -3.90 -18.70
C GLY A 28 6.88 -2.51 -19.31
N THR A 29 5.97 -2.07 -20.17
CA THR A 29 6.00 -0.73 -20.79
C THR A 29 4.95 0.19 -20.17
N PHE A 30 5.02 1.47 -20.52
CA PHE A 30 4.02 2.46 -20.14
C PHE A 30 3.16 2.84 -21.33
N THR A 31 1.89 3.19 -21.07
CA THR A 31 1.05 3.88 -22.06
C THR A 31 1.61 5.27 -22.36
N GLU A 32 1.13 5.89 -23.43
CA GLU A 32 1.36 7.30 -23.67
C GLU A 32 0.77 8.15 -22.53
N TRP A 33 1.30 9.38 -22.38
CA TRP A 33 0.77 10.34 -21.45
C TRP A 33 -0.59 10.86 -21.91
N GLU A 34 -1.57 10.82 -21.03
CA GLU A 34 -2.89 11.40 -21.24
C GLU A 34 -3.19 12.48 -20.20
N ASP A 35 -3.95 13.48 -20.56
CA ASP A 35 -4.38 14.52 -19.63
C ASP A 35 -5.39 13.94 -18.63
N LEU A 36 -5.38 14.47 -17.40
CA LEU A 36 -6.42 14.15 -16.43
C LEU A 36 -7.77 14.70 -16.92
N PRO A 37 -8.89 14.02 -16.59
CA PRO A 37 -10.22 14.52 -16.94
C PRO A 37 -10.43 15.95 -16.45
N VAL A 38 -11.06 16.76 -17.26
CA VAL A 38 -11.44 18.13 -16.88
C VAL A 38 -12.39 18.08 -15.69
N GLY A 39 -12.14 18.92 -14.68
CA GLY A 39 -12.93 18.94 -13.44
C GLY A 39 -12.49 17.90 -12.42
N THR A 40 -11.27 17.38 -12.51
CA THR A 40 -10.70 16.53 -11.46
C THR A 40 -10.34 17.38 -10.24
N ASP A 41 -11.09 17.22 -9.14
CA ASP A 41 -10.89 17.95 -7.89
C ASP A 41 -10.06 17.15 -6.88
N CYS A 42 -9.99 15.81 -7.03
CA CYS A 42 -9.28 14.93 -6.12
C CYS A 42 -8.48 13.88 -6.90
N LEU A 43 -7.21 13.74 -6.52
CA LEU A 43 -6.34 12.65 -7.00
C LEU A 43 -6.06 11.70 -5.84
N PHE A 44 -6.55 10.48 -5.95
CA PHE A 44 -6.19 9.40 -5.03
C PHE A 44 -5.03 8.60 -5.60
N TYR A 45 -3.94 8.54 -4.83
CA TYR A 45 -2.77 7.74 -5.17
C TYR A 45 -2.53 6.63 -4.15
N GLU A 46 -2.30 5.42 -4.62
CA GLU A 46 -1.88 4.27 -3.81
C GLU A 46 -0.54 3.74 -4.32
N GLY A 47 0.41 3.53 -3.41
CA GLY A 47 1.73 2.97 -3.74
C GLY A 47 2.73 3.04 -2.59
N LEU A 48 3.85 2.31 -2.76
CA LEU A 48 4.87 2.12 -1.73
C LEU A 48 5.66 3.40 -1.38
N HIS A 49 5.66 4.41 -2.23
CA HIS A 49 6.51 5.57 -2.08
C HIS A 49 5.74 6.89 -1.99
N GLY A 50 4.44 6.84 -1.64
CA GLY A 50 3.57 8.01 -1.63
C GLY A 50 3.93 9.09 -0.61
N ALA A 51 4.65 8.73 0.46
CA ALA A 51 5.12 9.64 1.49
C ALA A 51 6.65 9.71 1.59
N LEU A 52 7.37 9.29 0.53
CA LEU A 52 8.83 9.26 0.52
C LEU A 52 9.43 10.66 0.61
N VAL A 53 10.34 10.83 1.57
CA VAL A 53 11.19 12.01 1.73
C VAL A 53 12.63 11.56 1.86
N THR A 54 13.49 12.01 0.96
CA THR A 54 14.93 11.82 0.97
C THR A 54 15.63 13.17 0.76
N GLU A 55 16.95 13.20 0.73
CA GLU A 55 17.71 14.42 0.40
C GLU A 55 17.35 14.98 -0.99
N ASP A 56 17.13 14.09 -1.97
CA ASP A 56 16.90 14.47 -3.37
C ASP A 56 15.41 14.53 -3.74
N VAL A 57 14.56 13.80 -3.03
CA VAL A 57 13.16 13.61 -3.41
C VAL A 57 12.23 13.84 -2.22
N ASN A 58 11.22 14.67 -2.40
CA ASN A 58 10.16 14.88 -1.42
C ASN A 58 8.79 14.76 -2.11
N ILE A 59 8.22 13.55 -2.09
CA ILE A 59 6.90 13.28 -2.66
C ILE A 59 5.79 13.82 -1.73
N ALA A 60 5.98 13.71 -0.43
CA ALA A 60 5.02 14.12 0.57
C ALA A 60 4.55 15.59 0.42
N ARG A 61 5.41 16.48 -0.10
CA ARG A 61 5.07 17.90 -0.31
C ARG A 61 3.96 18.14 -1.34
N HIS A 62 3.65 17.14 -2.16
CA HIS A 62 2.65 17.25 -3.23
C HIS A 62 1.29 16.65 -2.83
N VAL A 63 1.12 16.27 -1.58
CA VAL A 63 -0.05 15.54 -1.09
C VAL A 63 -0.66 16.26 0.10
N ASP A 64 -1.96 16.53 0.04
CA ASP A 64 -2.68 17.21 1.12
C ASP A 64 -2.98 16.26 2.29
N LEU A 65 -3.25 14.98 2.00
CA LEU A 65 -3.54 13.96 3.01
C LEU A 65 -2.73 12.69 2.77
N LEU A 66 -1.86 12.36 3.72
CA LEU A 66 -1.05 11.15 3.73
C LEU A 66 -1.67 10.10 4.66
N ILE A 67 -2.08 8.99 4.08
CA ILE A 67 -2.62 7.84 4.81
C ILE A 67 -1.61 6.68 4.71
N GLY A 68 -1.20 6.15 5.85
CA GLY A 68 -0.35 4.97 5.93
C GLY A 68 -1.19 3.70 6.18
N VAL A 69 -0.99 2.68 5.38
CA VAL A 69 -1.42 1.31 5.69
C VAL A 69 -0.20 0.61 6.25
N VAL A 70 -0.09 0.61 7.59
CA VAL A 70 1.10 0.16 8.30
C VAL A 70 1.07 -1.36 8.41
N PRO A 71 2.06 -2.07 7.90
CA PRO A 71 2.09 -3.52 8.00
C PRO A 71 2.43 -3.98 9.42
N THR A 72 1.81 -5.08 9.83
CA THR A 72 2.38 -5.95 10.86
C THR A 72 3.28 -6.94 10.14
N ILE A 73 4.58 -6.86 10.35
CA ILE A 73 5.59 -7.52 9.50
C ILE A 73 5.31 -9.02 9.31
N ASN A 74 5.04 -9.75 10.40
CA ASN A 74 4.78 -11.19 10.30
C ASN A 74 3.52 -11.46 9.45
N LEU A 75 2.47 -10.67 9.62
CA LEU A 75 1.25 -10.80 8.83
C LEU A 75 1.51 -10.50 7.34
N GLU A 76 2.28 -9.47 7.05
CA GLU A 76 2.64 -9.12 5.66
C GLU A 76 3.43 -10.26 5.00
N TRP A 77 4.38 -10.86 5.71
CA TRP A 77 5.16 -11.98 5.19
C TRP A 77 4.32 -13.23 4.95
N MET A 78 3.40 -13.54 5.87
CA MET A 78 2.42 -14.63 5.68
C MET A 78 1.56 -14.38 4.44
N GLN A 79 1.00 -13.17 4.30
CA GLN A 79 0.20 -12.79 3.14
C GLN A 79 0.99 -12.86 1.84
N LYS A 80 2.24 -12.36 1.84
CA LYS A 80 3.11 -12.41 0.67
C LYS A 80 3.46 -13.84 0.30
N LEU A 81 3.87 -14.66 1.26
CA LEU A 81 4.20 -16.06 1.04
C LEU A 81 3.00 -16.80 0.44
N HIS A 82 1.84 -16.66 1.07
CA HIS A 82 0.60 -17.31 0.62
C HIS A 82 0.19 -16.87 -0.80
N ARG A 83 0.20 -15.57 -1.08
CA ARG A 83 -0.15 -15.03 -2.38
C ARG A 83 0.84 -15.49 -3.47
N ASP A 84 2.12 -15.35 -3.22
CA ASP A 84 3.14 -15.58 -4.23
C ASP A 84 3.31 -17.08 -4.52
N THR A 85 3.10 -17.96 -3.52
CA THR A 85 3.11 -19.42 -3.75
C THR A 85 1.81 -19.91 -4.39
N LYS A 86 0.65 -19.52 -3.90
CA LYS A 86 -0.64 -20.06 -4.38
C LYS A 86 -1.14 -19.43 -5.68
N LEU A 87 -0.91 -18.13 -5.88
CA LEU A 87 -1.46 -17.42 -7.04
C LEU A 87 -0.44 -17.17 -8.15
N ARG A 88 0.87 -17.13 -7.82
CA ARG A 88 1.92 -16.77 -8.75
C ARG A 88 2.88 -17.92 -9.06
N GLY A 89 2.75 -19.06 -8.38
CA GLY A 89 3.52 -20.26 -8.62
C GLY A 89 5.00 -20.22 -8.21
N TYR A 90 5.39 -19.26 -7.37
CA TYR A 90 6.75 -19.22 -6.82
C TYR A 90 6.93 -20.29 -5.72
N THR A 91 8.17 -20.76 -5.53
CA THR A 91 8.47 -21.62 -4.38
C THR A 91 8.55 -20.81 -3.09
N ALA A 92 8.28 -21.45 -1.95
CA ALA A 92 8.35 -20.78 -0.65
C ALA A 92 9.74 -20.20 -0.38
N GLU A 93 10.79 -20.94 -0.74
CA GLU A 93 12.19 -20.54 -0.58
C GLU A 93 12.51 -19.28 -1.39
N ALA A 94 12.05 -19.23 -2.65
CA ALA A 94 12.26 -18.05 -3.50
C ALA A 94 11.55 -16.80 -2.96
N VAL A 95 10.37 -16.97 -2.35
CA VAL A 95 9.64 -15.86 -1.70
C VAL A 95 10.36 -15.41 -0.45
N GLN A 96 10.81 -16.34 0.41
CA GLN A 96 11.58 -16.03 1.61
C GLN A 96 12.89 -15.30 1.29
N ASP A 97 13.65 -15.79 0.33
CA ASP A 97 14.88 -15.13 -0.14
C ASP A 97 14.59 -13.68 -0.61
N THR A 98 13.52 -13.50 -1.35
CA THR A 98 13.10 -12.17 -1.83
C THR A 98 12.74 -11.24 -0.67
N ILE A 99 12.03 -11.73 0.36
CA ILE A 99 11.70 -10.96 1.55
C ILE A 99 12.96 -10.51 2.26
N LEU A 100 13.87 -11.45 2.55
CA LEU A 100 15.09 -11.18 3.30
C LEU A 100 16.02 -10.23 2.55
N ARG A 101 16.19 -10.42 1.25
CA ARG A 101 17.03 -9.56 0.40
C ARG A 101 16.52 -8.12 0.34
N ARG A 102 15.20 -7.91 0.39
CA ARG A 102 14.58 -6.58 0.34
C ARG A 102 14.37 -5.93 1.70
N MET A 103 14.81 -6.59 2.77
CA MET A 103 14.62 -6.07 4.13
C MET A 103 15.32 -4.72 4.34
N HIS A 104 16.50 -4.53 3.75
CA HIS A 104 17.21 -3.26 3.82
C HIS A 104 16.36 -2.11 3.26
N ASP A 105 15.81 -2.29 2.06
CA ASP A 105 14.99 -1.26 1.41
C ASP A 105 13.72 -0.98 2.21
N TYR A 106 13.12 -2.04 2.76
CA TYR A 106 11.94 -1.94 3.60
C TYR A 106 12.19 -1.06 4.83
N VAL A 107 13.27 -1.33 5.56
CA VAL A 107 13.62 -0.60 6.79
C VAL A 107 14.01 0.84 6.51
N HIS A 108 14.73 1.11 5.42
CA HIS A 108 15.30 2.43 5.15
C HIS A 108 14.38 3.34 4.32
N TYR A 109 13.50 2.78 3.49
CA TYR A 109 12.68 3.59 2.57
C TYR A 109 11.17 3.45 2.80
N ILE A 110 10.69 2.31 3.32
CA ILE A 110 9.25 2.12 3.51
C ILE A 110 8.84 2.51 4.93
N VAL A 111 9.46 1.92 5.94
CA VAL A 111 9.09 2.15 7.35
C VAL A 111 9.16 3.64 7.76
N PRO A 112 10.18 4.42 7.40
CA PRO A 112 10.27 5.82 7.82
C PRO A 112 9.12 6.70 7.30
N GLN A 113 8.47 6.33 6.21
CA GLN A 113 7.36 7.10 5.64
C GLN A 113 6.16 7.18 6.60
N PHE A 114 5.92 6.13 7.40
CA PHE A 114 4.80 6.09 8.35
C PHE A 114 4.91 7.12 9.49
N ALA A 115 6.10 7.61 9.78
CA ALA A 115 6.28 8.70 10.73
C ALA A 115 5.77 10.04 10.18
N GLY A 116 5.78 10.21 8.86
CA GLY A 116 5.32 11.40 8.16
C GLY A 116 3.81 11.44 7.87
N THR A 117 3.13 10.30 7.91
CA THR A 117 1.71 10.21 7.56
C THR A 117 0.79 10.88 8.58
N HIS A 118 -0.33 11.41 8.13
CA HIS A 118 -1.34 12.06 8.96
C HIS A 118 -2.20 11.05 9.71
N ILE A 119 -2.56 9.96 9.04
CA ILE A 119 -3.36 8.87 9.60
C ILE A 119 -2.68 7.56 9.24
N ASN A 120 -2.58 6.64 10.21
CA ASN A 120 -2.09 5.29 10.00
C ASN A 120 -3.16 4.27 10.38
N PHE A 121 -3.40 3.32 9.49
CA PHE A 121 -4.20 2.13 9.74
C PHE A 121 -3.27 0.93 9.87
N GLN A 122 -3.37 0.18 10.94
CA GLN A 122 -2.60 -1.02 11.16
C GLN A 122 -3.52 -2.18 11.53
N ARG A 123 -3.48 -3.24 10.73
CA ARG A 123 -4.12 -4.50 11.06
C ARG A 123 -3.19 -5.31 11.97
N VAL A 124 -3.66 -5.63 13.17
CA VAL A 124 -2.92 -6.37 14.18
C VAL A 124 -3.61 -7.70 14.43
N PRO A 125 -2.99 -8.85 14.10
CA PRO A 125 -3.53 -10.16 14.44
C PRO A 125 -3.62 -10.34 15.96
N VAL A 126 -4.70 -10.98 16.44
CA VAL A 126 -4.89 -11.37 17.84
C VAL A 126 -4.58 -12.86 18.08
N VAL A 127 -4.11 -13.53 17.04
CA VAL A 127 -3.62 -14.91 17.06
C VAL A 127 -2.11 -14.96 16.88
N ASP A 128 -1.51 -16.09 17.19
CA ASP A 128 -0.06 -16.27 17.07
C ASP A 128 0.42 -16.18 15.61
N THR A 129 1.31 -15.24 15.35
CA THR A 129 2.00 -15.04 14.07
C THR A 129 3.52 -15.09 14.20
N SER A 130 4.04 -15.70 15.28
CA SER A 130 5.47 -15.68 15.63
C SER A 130 6.37 -16.31 14.57
N ASN A 131 5.86 -17.27 13.79
CA ASN A 131 6.61 -17.89 12.70
C ASN A 131 5.89 -17.74 11.36
N PRO A 132 6.09 -16.62 10.65
CA PRO A 132 5.35 -16.30 9.42
C PRO A 132 5.68 -17.24 8.25
N PHE A 133 6.82 -17.94 8.28
CA PHE A 133 7.26 -18.78 7.17
C PHE A 133 6.69 -20.20 7.21
N ILE A 134 6.22 -20.66 8.36
CA ILE A 134 5.60 -22.00 8.49
C ILE A 134 4.10 -21.95 8.72
N ALA A 135 3.53 -20.77 8.85
CA ALA A 135 2.10 -20.59 9.04
C ALA A 135 1.33 -21.11 7.82
N ARG A 136 0.34 -21.98 8.07
CA ARG A 136 -0.48 -22.59 7.01
C ARG A 136 -1.50 -21.62 6.44
N ASP A 137 -2.06 -20.80 7.30
CA ASP A 137 -3.14 -19.87 6.97
C ASP A 137 -2.80 -18.45 7.40
N VAL A 138 -3.34 -17.49 6.66
CA VAL A 138 -3.24 -16.08 7.00
C VAL A 138 -4.39 -15.76 7.98
N PRO A 139 -4.12 -15.08 9.11
CA PRO A 139 -5.17 -14.64 10.01
C PRO A 139 -6.33 -13.95 9.30
N THR A 140 -7.55 -14.32 9.68
CA THR A 140 -8.78 -13.75 9.13
C THR A 140 -9.07 -12.36 9.69
N GLN A 141 -10.12 -11.70 9.19
CA GLN A 141 -10.54 -10.40 9.74
C GLN A 141 -10.99 -10.51 11.20
N ASP A 142 -11.71 -11.58 11.54
CA ASP A 142 -12.19 -11.85 12.91
C ASP A 142 -11.06 -12.17 13.89
N GLU A 143 -9.91 -12.59 13.37
CA GLU A 143 -8.68 -12.83 14.13
C GLU A 143 -7.74 -11.62 14.17
N SER A 144 -8.26 -10.44 13.88
CA SER A 144 -7.46 -9.22 13.81
C SER A 144 -8.24 -8.04 14.37
N MET A 145 -7.49 -7.05 14.85
CA MET A 145 -8.02 -5.72 15.15
C MET A 145 -7.38 -4.69 14.22
N VAL A 146 -8.06 -3.57 14.00
CA VAL A 146 -7.51 -2.42 13.28
C VAL A 146 -7.20 -1.32 14.29
N VAL A 147 -5.94 -0.94 14.35
CA VAL A 147 -5.47 0.22 15.13
C VAL A 147 -5.37 1.41 14.19
N ILE A 148 -6.05 2.52 14.54
CA ILE A 148 -5.99 3.77 13.79
C ILE A 148 -5.23 4.79 14.64
N ARG A 149 -4.13 5.31 14.09
CA ARG A 149 -3.33 6.36 14.72
C ARG A 149 -3.46 7.66 13.94
N PHE A 150 -3.81 8.72 14.61
CA PHE A 150 -3.81 10.09 14.07
C PHE A 150 -2.55 10.82 14.53
N LYS A 151 -1.88 11.53 13.63
CA LYS A 151 -0.73 12.39 13.97
C LYS A 151 -1.15 13.57 14.82
N ASP A 152 -2.29 14.19 14.47
CA ASP A 152 -2.97 15.21 15.27
C ASP A 152 -4.46 14.87 15.37
N PRO A 153 -4.94 14.41 16.54
CA PRO A 153 -6.35 14.07 16.72
C PRO A 153 -7.25 15.28 16.95
N ARG A 154 -6.68 16.48 17.13
CA ARG A 154 -7.46 17.70 17.33
C ARG A 154 -8.22 18.05 16.06
N GLY A 155 -9.49 18.34 16.18
CA GLY A 155 -10.35 18.63 15.03
C GLY A 155 -10.92 17.40 14.31
N VAL A 156 -10.62 16.18 14.77
CA VAL A 156 -11.26 14.97 14.26
C VAL A 156 -12.62 14.77 14.96
N ASP A 157 -13.69 14.75 14.19
CA ASP A 157 -15.01 14.35 14.68
C ASP A 157 -15.08 12.83 14.80
N PHE A 158 -14.63 12.29 15.94
CA PHE A 158 -14.62 10.84 16.18
C PHE A 158 -16.01 10.19 16.13
N PRO A 159 -17.09 10.79 16.67
CA PRO A 159 -18.44 10.25 16.50
C PRO A 159 -18.85 10.11 15.03
N TYR A 160 -18.54 11.09 14.21
CA TYR A 160 -18.81 11.03 12.77
C TYR A 160 -17.95 9.94 12.10
N LEU A 161 -16.64 9.92 12.36
CA LEU A 161 -15.72 8.92 11.81
C LEU A 161 -16.16 7.50 12.16
N LEU A 162 -16.55 7.25 13.42
CA LEU A 162 -17.02 5.92 13.84
C LEU A 162 -18.29 5.49 13.12
N ARG A 163 -19.24 6.39 12.89
CA ARG A 163 -20.45 6.08 12.11
C ARG A 163 -20.08 5.70 10.67
N MET A 164 -19.22 6.48 10.02
CA MET A 164 -18.82 6.21 8.64
C MET A 164 -18.07 4.89 8.49
N ILE A 165 -17.19 4.56 9.44
CA ILE A 165 -16.46 3.29 9.44
C ILE A 165 -17.43 2.13 9.71
N HIS A 166 -18.33 2.26 10.69
CA HIS A 166 -19.31 1.22 11.02
C HIS A 166 -20.16 0.84 9.81
N ASP A 167 -20.70 1.82 9.10
CA ASP A 167 -21.52 1.59 7.90
C ASP A 167 -20.73 0.89 6.78
N ALA A 168 -19.45 1.19 6.64
CA ALA A 168 -18.58 0.56 5.66
C ALA A 168 -18.21 -0.90 6.01
N PHE A 169 -18.24 -1.29 7.29
CA PHE A 169 -17.97 -2.67 7.72
C PHE A 169 -19.22 -3.56 7.80
N MET A 170 -20.42 -2.97 7.82
CA MET A 170 -21.68 -3.70 7.90
C MET A 170 -22.33 -3.96 6.54
N SER A 171 -21.75 -3.46 5.46
CA SER A 171 -22.19 -3.68 4.07
C SER A 171 -21.38 -4.82 3.42
#